data_681fe262fc96774c842307e3b5393460
#
_entry.id   681fe262fc96774c842307e3b5393460
#
_cell.length_a   1.000
_cell.length_b   1.000
_cell.length_c   1.000
_cell.angle_alpha   90.00
_cell.angle_beta   90.00
_cell.angle_gamma   90.00
#
_symmetry.space_group_name_H-M   'P 1'
#
loop_
_entity.id
_entity.type
_entity.pdbx_description
1 polymer ?
#
loop_
_entity_poly.entity_id
_entity_poly.type
_entity_poly.pdbx_seq_one_letter_code
_entity_poly.pdbx_strand_id
1 'polypeptide(L)'
;VILFSHPFSLGDEIEVGGTVGAVREITLTHTKIETFNGQLVLQPNREMSSSKIINYSALGRRRIVYQVTASYDAPAEAVKAACMDAVSAFPAVLSDPAPTVYLSNYGASSIEYTIRCWTATGDYWTTYFKMYELLRKTFARHGVEMTYDHLNVHVIPEERHEDQNR
;
A
#
# COMPACT_ATOMS: atom_id res chain seq x y z
N VAL A 1 -24.55 -23.46 -9.99
CA VAL A 1 -23.43 -23.91 -9.14
C VAL A 1 -23.02 -22.82 -8.15
N ILE A 2 -22.91 -21.53 -8.54
CA ILE A 2 -22.54 -20.42 -7.63
C ILE A 2 -23.52 -20.30 -6.44
N LEU A 3 -24.82 -20.46 -6.68
CA LEU A 3 -25.84 -20.39 -5.63
C LEU A 3 -25.70 -21.47 -4.55
N PHE A 4 -25.03 -22.58 -4.85
CA PHE A 4 -24.85 -23.69 -3.90
C PHE A 4 -23.48 -23.66 -3.20
N SER A 5 -22.46 -23.07 -3.81
CA SER A 5 -21.10 -23.04 -3.24
C SER A 5 -20.82 -21.81 -2.40
N HIS A 6 -21.63 -20.75 -2.52
CA HIS A 6 -21.50 -19.47 -1.81
C HIS A 6 -20.05 -18.92 -1.73
N PRO A 7 -19.35 -18.79 -2.88
CA PRO A 7 -17.96 -18.31 -2.85
C PRO A 7 -17.85 -16.84 -2.43
N PHE A 8 -18.95 -16.11 -2.45
CA PHE A 8 -19.10 -14.73 -2.00
C PHE A 8 -20.56 -14.46 -1.60
N SER A 9 -20.78 -13.38 -0.87
CA SER A 9 -22.08 -12.92 -0.39
C SER A 9 -22.41 -11.52 -0.91
N LEU A 10 -23.68 -11.11 -0.74
CA LEU A 10 -24.08 -9.73 -1.01
C LEU A 10 -23.27 -8.77 -0.15
N GLY A 11 -22.73 -7.71 -0.75
CA GLY A 11 -21.89 -6.71 -0.11
C GLY A 11 -20.40 -7.05 -0.11
N ASP A 12 -20.01 -8.29 -0.42
CA ASP A 12 -18.59 -8.64 -0.52
C ASP A 12 -17.91 -7.85 -1.65
N GLU A 13 -16.70 -7.38 -1.38
CA GLU A 13 -15.80 -6.83 -2.39
C GLU A 13 -15.04 -7.98 -3.05
N ILE A 14 -15.24 -8.16 -4.34
CA ILE A 14 -14.62 -9.24 -5.11
C ILE A 14 -13.90 -8.71 -6.37
N GLU A 15 -12.96 -9.50 -6.85
CA GLU A 15 -12.34 -9.34 -8.16
C GLU A 15 -12.58 -10.59 -9.00
N VAL A 16 -13.10 -10.41 -10.20
CA VAL A 16 -13.33 -11.46 -11.17
C VAL A 16 -13.18 -10.93 -12.59
N GLY A 17 -12.40 -11.61 -13.43
CA GLY A 17 -12.21 -11.21 -14.84
C GLY A 17 -11.68 -9.78 -15.01
N GLY A 18 -10.88 -9.27 -14.06
CA GLY A 18 -10.38 -7.89 -14.08
C GLY A 18 -11.38 -6.83 -13.57
N THR A 19 -12.59 -7.23 -13.18
CA THR A 19 -13.58 -6.34 -12.55
C THR A 19 -13.45 -6.42 -11.04
N VAL A 20 -13.29 -5.27 -10.38
CA VAL A 20 -13.26 -5.15 -8.92
C VAL A 20 -14.46 -4.33 -8.46
N GLY A 21 -15.21 -4.84 -7.49
CA GLY A 21 -16.35 -4.12 -6.94
C GLY A 21 -17.14 -4.92 -5.91
N ALA A 22 -18.19 -4.30 -5.40
CA ALA A 22 -19.08 -4.90 -4.42
C ALA A 22 -20.22 -5.68 -5.09
N VAL A 23 -20.50 -6.88 -4.58
CA VAL A 23 -21.64 -7.70 -5.03
C VAL A 23 -22.93 -7.06 -4.57
N ARG A 24 -23.79 -6.65 -5.53
CA ARG A 24 -25.07 -6.01 -5.25
C ARG A 24 -26.27 -6.93 -5.37
N GLU A 25 -26.20 -7.87 -6.29
CA GLU A 25 -27.30 -8.81 -6.52
C GLU A 25 -26.76 -10.11 -7.14
N ILE A 26 -27.33 -11.23 -6.74
CA ILE A 26 -27.04 -12.55 -7.32
C ILE A 26 -28.36 -13.11 -7.84
N THR A 27 -28.47 -13.27 -9.15
CA THR A 27 -29.62 -13.89 -9.83
C THR A 27 -29.27 -15.31 -10.27
N LEU A 28 -30.18 -16.00 -10.91
CA LEU A 28 -29.91 -17.34 -11.46
C LEU A 28 -28.85 -17.33 -12.58
N THR A 29 -28.79 -16.27 -13.36
CA THR A 29 -27.94 -16.20 -14.55
C THR A 29 -26.77 -15.24 -14.42
N HIS A 30 -26.90 -14.19 -13.63
CA HIS A 30 -25.92 -13.12 -13.50
C HIS A 30 -25.70 -12.72 -12.04
N THR A 31 -24.50 -12.25 -11.77
CA THR A 31 -24.16 -11.50 -10.56
C THR A 31 -23.91 -10.05 -10.94
N LYS A 32 -24.53 -9.11 -10.22
CA LYS A 32 -24.33 -7.67 -10.40
C LYS A 32 -23.23 -7.18 -9.47
N ILE A 33 -22.22 -6.55 -10.04
CA ILE A 33 -21.06 -6.01 -9.33
C ILE A 33 -21.04 -4.50 -9.55
N GLU A 34 -21.04 -3.72 -8.48
CA GLU A 34 -20.87 -2.28 -8.53
C GLU A 34 -19.38 -1.94 -8.32
N THR A 35 -18.78 -1.33 -9.34
CA THR A 35 -17.37 -0.91 -9.27
C THR A 35 -17.23 0.37 -8.46
N PHE A 36 -16.00 0.67 -7.99
CA PHE A 36 -15.69 1.92 -7.28
C PHE A 36 -15.96 3.19 -8.13
N ASN A 37 -16.00 3.06 -9.47
CA ASN A 37 -16.31 4.15 -10.37
C ASN A 37 -17.82 4.33 -10.59
N GLY A 38 -18.68 3.62 -9.85
CA GLY A 38 -20.13 3.70 -9.97
C GLY A 38 -20.70 3.01 -11.20
N GLN A 39 -20.00 2.05 -11.76
CA GLN A 39 -20.47 1.24 -12.89
C GLN A 39 -21.10 -0.04 -12.37
N LEU A 40 -22.22 -0.46 -12.98
CA LEU A 40 -22.84 -1.75 -12.71
C LEU A 40 -22.41 -2.74 -13.80
N VAL A 41 -21.66 -3.77 -13.38
CA VAL A 41 -21.22 -4.86 -14.24
C VAL A 41 -22.11 -6.07 -14.01
N LEU A 42 -22.69 -6.60 -15.09
CA LEU A 42 -23.46 -7.85 -15.09
C LEU A 42 -22.55 -8.98 -15.54
N GLN A 43 -22.07 -9.78 -14.59
CA GLN A 43 -21.17 -10.90 -14.85
C GLN A 43 -21.97 -12.20 -14.94
N PRO A 44 -21.92 -12.95 -16.06
CA PRO A 44 -22.60 -14.24 -16.16
C PRO A 44 -22.08 -15.24 -15.13
N ASN A 45 -22.98 -15.89 -14.37
CA ASN A 45 -22.63 -16.86 -13.34
C ASN A 45 -21.84 -18.05 -13.87
N ARG A 46 -22.05 -18.41 -15.13
CA ARG A 46 -21.30 -19.49 -15.80
C ARG A 46 -19.81 -19.13 -15.91
N GLU A 47 -19.50 -17.90 -16.30
CA GLU A 47 -18.12 -17.42 -16.41
C GLU A 47 -17.48 -17.30 -15.03
N MET A 48 -18.20 -16.76 -14.05
CA MET A 48 -17.71 -16.67 -12.68
C MET A 48 -17.31 -18.04 -12.09
N SER A 49 -18.11 -19.08 -12.36
CA SER A 49 -17.84 -20.42 -11.81
C SER A 49 -16.59 -21.07 -12.40
N SER A 50 -16.10 -20.62 -13.55
CA SER A 50 -14.89 -21.09 -14.20
C SER A 50 -13.69 -20.13 -14.01
N SER A 51 -13.93 -18.95 -13.45
CA SER A 51 -12.90 -17.92 -13.26
C SER A 51 -12.31 -17.97 -11.86
N LYS A 52 -11.09 -17.45 -11.74
CA LYS A 52 -10.51 -17.16 -10.43
C LYS A 52 -11.26 -15.97 -9.83
N ILE A 53 -11.77 -16.16 -8.63
CA ILE A 53 -12.41 -15.10 -7.84
C ILE A 53 -11.51 -14.78 -6.65
N ILE A 54 -11.21 -13.49 -6.47
CA ILE A 54 -10.56 -12.99 -5.24
C ILE A 54 -11.65 -12.33 -4.42
N ASN A 55 -11.88 -12.82 -3.21
CA ASN A 55 -12.83 -12.22 -2.27
C ASN A 55 -12.04 -11.47 -1.18
N TYR A 56 -12.12 -10.15 -1.22
CA TYR A 56 -11.41 -9.27 -0.28
C TYR A 56 -12.10 -9.16 1.08
N SER A 57 -13.37 -9.57 1.17
CA SER A 57 -14.22 -9.43 2.38
C SER A 57 -14.32 -10.69 3.19
N ALA A 58 -14.18 -11.86 2.58
CA ALA A 58 -14.50 -13.15 3.20
C ALA A 58 -13.73 -13.43 4.50
N LEU A 59 -12.51 -12.95 4.65
CA LEU A 59 -11.69 -13.16 5.84
C LEU A 59 -11.94 -12.13 6.94
N GLY A 60 -12.78 -11.12 6.71
CA GLY A 60 -13.12 -10.06 7.65
C GLY A 60 -11.99 -9.08 7.98
N ARG A 61 -10.78 -9.34 7.52
CA ARG A 61 -9.59 -8.50 7.71
C ARG A 61 -8.72 -8.48 6.47
N ARG A 62 -8.01 -7.36 6.26
CA ARG A 62 -7.10 -7.17 5.13
C ARG A 62 -5.76 -6.65 5.61
N ARG A 63 -4.68 -7.09 4.96
CA ARG A 63 -3.34 -6.57 5.18
C ARG A 63 -3.07 -5.39 4.27
N ILE A 64 -2.60 -4.30 4.84
CA ILE A 64 -2.09 -3.14 4.12
C ILE A 64 -0.57 -3.19 4.12
N VAL A 65 0.02 -2.83 3.00
CA VAL A 65 1.47 -2.71 2.84
C VAL A 65 1.77 -1.28 2.42
N TYR A 66 2.58 -0.58 3.22
CA TYR A 66 3.10 0.73 2.87
C TYR A 66 4.58 0.63 2.56
N GLN A 67 5.02 1.41 1.58
CA GLN A 67 6.43 1.63 1.31
C GLN A 67 6.74 3.10 1.59
N VAL A 68 7.76 3.32 2.41
CA VAL A 68 8.25 4.66 2.75
C VAL A 68 9.75 4.71 2.55
N THR A 69 10.27 5.89 2.27
CA THR A 69 11.69 6.11 2.06
C THR A 69 12.24 7.08 3.10
N ALA A 70 13.49 6.88 3.49
CA ALA A 70 14.21 7.78 4.39
C ALA A 70 15.66 7.98 3.90
N SER A 71 16.30 9.03 4.36
CA SER A 71 17.70 9.33 4.06
C SER A 71 18.62 8.21 4.49
N TYR A 72 19.72 8.00 3.76
CA TYR A 72 20.84 7.16 4.20
C TYR A 72 21.46 7.64 5.52
N ASP A 73 21.35 8.93 5.83
CA ASP A 73 21.88 9.53 7.06
C ASP A 73 20.95 9.29 8.26
N ALA A 74 19.69 8.87 8.05
CA ALA A 74 18.78 8.56 9.12
C ALA A 74 19.08 7.17 9.71
N PRO A 75 19.30 7.04 11.04
CA PRO A 75 19.51 5.75 11.66
C PRO A 75 18.31 4.81 11.42
N ALA A 76 18.57 3.61 10.93
CA ALA A 76 17.49 2.65 10.56
C ALA A 76 16.54 2.37 11.73
N GLU A 77 17.04 2.28 12.96
CA GLU A 77 16.20 2.05 14.14
C GLU A 77 15.30 3.24 14.45
N ALA A 78 15.75 4.47 14.20
CA ALA A 78 14.91 5.67 14.36
C ALA A 78 13.78 5.70 13.33
N VAL A 79 14.07 5.33 12.08
CA VAL A 79 13.05 5.22 11.02
C VAL A 79 12.03 4.14 11.34
N LYS A 80 12.48 2.96 11.74
CA LYS A 80 11.58 1.85 12.15
C LYS A 80 10.71 2.24 13.35
N ALA A 81 11.29 2.92 14.34
CA ALA A 81 10.55 3.39 15.50
C ALA A 81 9.46 4.41 15.09
N ALA A 82 9.78 5.37 14.21
CA ALA A 82 8.81 6.33 13.70
C ALA A 82 7.68 5.66 12.92
N CYS A 83 8.00 4.68 12.07
CA CYS A 83 7.00 3.88 11.35
C CYS A 83 6.09 3.12 12.33
N MET A 84 6.69 2.44 13.31
CA MET A 84 5.93 1.66 14.29
C MET A 84 5.02 2.55 15.15
N ASP A 85 5.51 3.71 15.53
CA ASP A 85 4.74 4.72 16.29
C ASP A 85 3.50 5.17 15.50
N ALA A 86 3.67 5.48 14.21
CA ALA A 86 2.56 5.87 13.35
C ALA A 86 1.49 4.76 13.25
N VAL A 87 1.94 3.54 12.98
CA VAL A 87 1.03 2.41 12.76
C VAL A 87 0.30 2.01 14.04
N SER A 88 1.01 1.97 15.16
CA SER A 88 0.43 1.61 16.46
C SER A 88 -0.50 2.67 17.02
N ALA A 89 -0.32 3.94 16.63
CA ALA A 89 -1.21 5.04 17.05
C ALA A 89 -2.53 5.06 16.27
N PHE A 90 -2.66 4.32 15.17
CA PHE A 90 -3.87 4.34 14.35
C PHE A 90 -4.92 3.36 14.89
N PRO A 91 -6.10 3.83 15.34
CA PRO A 91 -7.04 2.98 16.09
C PRO A 91 -7.59 1.78 15.31
N ALA A 92 -7.69 1.88 13.98
CA ALA A 92 -8.21 0.81 13.13
C ALA A 92 -7.18 -0.28 12.80
N VAL A 93 -5.92 -0.09 13.19
CA VAL A 93 -4.88 -1.11 13.02
C VAL A 93 -5.03 -2.16 14.11
N LEU A 94 -5.11 -3.43 13.69
CA LEU A 94 -5.24 -4.55 14.60
C LEU A 94 -3.92 -4.82 15.33
N SER A 95 -4.01 -5.21 16.59
CA SER A 95 -2.85 -5.65 17.39
C SER A 95 -2.43 -7.10 17.09
N ASP A 96 -3.35 -7.90 16.54
CA ASP A 96 -3.13 -9.28 16.14
C ASP A 96 -3.75 -9.54 14.74
N PRO A 97 -2.96 -9.88 13.72
CA PRO A 97 -1.49 -9.92 13.72
C PRO A 97 -0.86 -8.53 13.94
N ALA A 98 0.22 -8.50 14.73
CA ALA A 98 0.92 -7.26 15.05
C ALA A 98 1.53 -6.60 13.79
N PRO A 99 1.56 -5.26 13.72
CA PRO A 99 2.23 -4.57 12.64
C PRO A 99 3.73 -4.86 12.63
N THR A 100 4.33 -4.82 11.45
CA THR A 100 5.76 -5.06 11.25
C THR A 100 6.38 -4.00 10.36
N VAL A 101 7.64 -3.67 10.62
CA VAL A 101 8.43 -2.72 9.84
C VAL A 101 9.78 -3.34 9.50
N TYR A 102 10.13 -3.31 8.22
CA TYR A 102 11.39 -3.85 7.71
C TYR A 102 12.11 -2.83 6.84
N LEU A 103 13.44 -2.78 6.92
CA LEU A 103 14.24 -2.21 5.86
C LEU A 103 14.16 -3.19 4.68
N SER A 104 13.65 -2.75 3.54
CA SER A 104 13.31 -3.62 2.42
C SER A 104 14.21 -3.47 1.21
N ASN A 105 14.82 -2.31 1.01
CA ASN A 105 15.70 -2.08 -0.14
C ASN A 105 16.61 -0.87 0.06
N TYR A 106 17.71 -0.85 -0.70
CA TYR A 106 18.62 0.29 -0.83
C TYR A 106 18.43 0.91 -2.21
N GLY A 107 17.81 2.09 -2.25
CA GLY A 107 17.60 2.86 -3.48
C GLY A 107 18.80 3.75 -3.83
N ALA A 108 18.71 4.42 -4.97
CA ALA A 108 19.80 5.30 -5.45
C ALA A 108 20.07 6.49 -4.52
N SER A 109 19.03 7.04 -3.88
CA SER A 109 19.11 8.24 -3.03
C SER A 109 18.45 8.06 -1.67
N SER A 110 17.87 6.90 -1.40
CA SER A 110 17.13 6.63 -0.17
C SER A 110 17.10 5.15 0.20
N ILE A 111 16.86 4.87 1.46
CA ILE A 111 16.58 3.52 1.95
C ILE A 111 15.07 3.33 1.98
N GLU A 112 14.58 2.19 1.49
CA GLU A 112 13.17 1.83 1.49
C GLU A 112 12.82 0.98 2.70
N TYR A 113 11.68 1.29 3.30
CA TYR A 113 11.12 0.53 4.41
C TYR A 113 9.72 0.06 4.07
N THR A 114 9.42 -1.18 4.39
CA THR A 114 8.10 -1.78 4.22
C THR A 114 7.42 -1.91 5.56
N ILE A 115 6.22 -1.35 5.65
CA ILE A 115 5.35 -1.46 6.80
C ILE A 115 4.20 -2.39 6.43
N ARG A 116 3.87 -3.34 7.28
CA ARG A 116 2.71 -4.22 7.11
C ARG A 116 1.83 -4.12 8.33
N CYS A 117 0.56 -3.88 8.13
CA CYS A 117 -0.44 -3.88 9.20
C CYS A 117 -1.76 -4.48 8.72
N TRP A 118 -2.62 -4.82 9.66
CA TRP A 118 -3.91 -5.43 9.39
C TRP A 118 -5.03 -4.54 9.91
N THR A 119 -6.14 -4.52 9.18
CA THR A 119 -7.36 -3.81 9.58
C THR A 119 -8.57 -4.71 9.35
N ALA A 120 -9.69 -4.39 9.97
CA ALA A 120 -10.97 -4.91 9.51
C ALA A 120 -11.22 -4.48 8.05
N THR A 121 -11.93 -5.31 7.29
CA THR A 121 -12.18 -5.04 5.85
C THR A 121 -12.84 -3.69 5.63
N GLY A 122 -13.80 -3.29 6.47
CA GLY A 122 -14.52 -2.02 6.35
C GLY A 122 -13.65 -0.78 6.61
N ASP A 123 -12.52 -0.94 7.32
CA ASP A 123 -11.61 0.15 7.65
C ASP A 123 -10.42 0.26 6.67
N TYR A 124 -10.33 -0.67 5.71
CA TYR A 124 -9.16 -0.79 4.84
C TYR A 124 -8.82 0.52 4.11
N TRP A 125 -9.74 1.06 3.34
CA TRP A 125 -9.48 2.24 2.52
C TRP A 125 -9.27 3.51 3.34
N THR A 126 -10.04 3.68 4.41
CA THR A 126 -9.87 4.81 5.33
C THR A 126 -8.49 4.78 5.99
N THR A 127 -8.06 3.62 6.46
CA THR A 127 -6.74 3.43 7.05
C THR A 127 -5.65 3.63 6.01
N TYR A 128 -5.84 3.07 4.81
CA TYR A 128 -4.86 3.16 3.73
C TYR A 128 -4.46 4.60 3.41
N PHE A 129 -5.43 5.49 3.22
CA PHE A 129 -5.15 6.87 2.86
C PHE A 129 -4.68 7.72 4.05
N LYS A 130 -5.33 7.61 5.20
CA LYS A 130 -4.99 8.42 6.37
C LYS A 130 -3.62 8.08 6.96
N MET A 131 -3.16 6.86 6.81
CA MET A 131 -1.85 6.43 7.29
C MET A 131 -0.71 7.18 6.62
N TYR A 132 -0.79 7.49 5.33
CA TYR A 132 0.26 8.25 4.65
C TYR A 132 0.45 9.64 5.27
N GLU A 133 -0.64 10.31 5.63
CA GLU A 133 -0.57 11.62 6.32
C GLU A 133 0.02 11.47 7.73
N LEU A 134 -0.37 10.43 8.44
CA LEU A 134 0.12 10.15 9.78
C LEU A 134 1.62 9.80 9.76
N LEU A 135 2.07 8.99 8.83
CA LEU A 135 3.48 8.65 8.63
C LEU A 135 4.31 9.91 8.41
N ARG A 136 3.85 10.80 7.52
CA ARG A 136 4.54 12.07 7.27
C ARG A 136 4.67 12.93 8.53
N LYS A 137 3.60 13.05 9.31
CA LYS A 137 3.61 13.81 10.58
C LYS A 137 4.53 13.17 11.63
N THR A 138 4.52 11.84 11.70
CA THR A 138 5.33 11.10 12.67
C THR A 138 6.81 11.15 12.31
N PHE A 139 7.16 11.06 11.03
CA PHE A 139 8.53 11.24 10.55
C PHE A 139 9.07 12.62 10.96
N ALA A 140 8.30 13.69 10.75
CA ALA A 140 8.68 15.03 11.17
C ALA A 140 8.91 15.13 12.69
N ARG A 141 8.05 14.50 13.51
CA ARG A 141 8.22 14.46 14.98
C ARG A 141 9.47 13.72 15.42
N HIS A 142 9.85 12.66 14.71
CA HIS A 142 11.05 11.86 15.00
C HIS A 142 12.33 12.43 14.37
N GLY A 143 12.24 13.57 13.65
CA GLY A 143 13.36 14.15 12.93
C GLY A 143 13.87 13.28 11.78
N VAL A 144 13.03 12.37 11.25
CA VAL A 144 13.35 11.55 10.09
C VAL A 144 13.03 12.34 8.83
N GLU A 145 14.05 12.58 8.02
CA GLU A 145 13.91 13.31 6.76
C GLU A 145 13.44 12.38 5.64
N MET A 146 12.39 12.81 4.92
CA MET A 146 11.96 12.21 3.66
C MET A 146 12.77 12.84 2.54
N THR A 147 13.53 12.04 1.83
CA THR A 147 14.52 12.53 0.87
C THR A 147 13.93 12.85 -0.50
N TYR A 148 14.57 13.83 -1.16
CA TYR A 148 14.48 14.07 -2.60
C TYR A 148 15.61 13.31 -3.31
N ASP A 149 15.53 13.21 -4.63
CA ASP A 149 16.63 12.67 -5.42
C ASP A 149 17.89 13.51 -5.23
N HIS A 150 19.00 12.85 -4.93
CA HIS A 150 20.31 13.50 -4.73
C HIS A 150 21.24 13.20 -5.89
N LEU A 151 21.96 14.22 -6.34
CA LEU A 151 23.04 14.09 -7.29
C LEU A 151 24.36 14.51 -6.61
N ASN A 152 25.30 13.59 -6.53
CA ASN A 152 26.65 13.91 -6.07
C ASN A 152 27.45 14.50 -7.23
N VAL A 153 27.78 15.79 -7.14
CA VAL A 153 28.57 16.50 -8.17
C VAL A 153 29.99 16.67 -7.66
N HIS A 154 30.95 16.05 -8.33
CA HIS A 154 32.36 16.32 -8.13
C HIS A 154 32.81 17.45 -9.11
N VAL A 155 33.09 18.62 -8.57
CA VAL A 155 33.64 19.72 -9.35
C VAL A 155 35.13 19.55 -9.40
N ILE A 156 35.67 19.25 -10.58
CA ILE A 156 37.12 19.21 -10.84
C ILE A 156 37.53 20.60 -11.28
N PRO A 157 38.39 21.33 -10.52
CA PRO A 157 38.89 22.61 -10.96
C PRO A 157 39.76 22.43 -12.23
N GLU A 158 39.51 23.22 -13.23
CA GLU A 158 40.35 23.25 -14.43
C GLU A 158 41.73 23.82 -14.02
N GLU A 159 42.82 23.05 -14.20
CA GLU A 159 44.17 23.54 -14.02
C GLU A 159 44.42 24.63 -15.10
N ARG A 160 44.61 25.90 -14.67
CA ARG A 160 45.06 26.94 -15.55
C ARG A 160 46.45 26.58 -16.01
N HIS A 161 46.59 26.18 -17.28
CA HIS A 161 47.87 26.20 -17.94
C HIS A 161 48.34 27.66 -18.02
N GLU A 162 49.27 28.04 -17.16
CA GLU A 162 50.05 29.27 -17.35
C GLU A 162 50.88 29.09 -18.63
N ASP A 163 50.48 29.84 -19.67
CA ASP A 163 51.26 29.97 -20.89
C ASP A 163 52.64 30.53 -20.50
N GLN A 164 53.65 29.67 -20.43
CA GLN A 164 55.05 30.07 -20.43
C GLN A 164 55.45 30.44 -21.84
N ASN A 165 55.09 31.64 -22.27
CA ASN A 165 55.67 32.28 -23.45
C ASN A 165 56.53 33.42 -22.96
N ARG A 166 57.84 33.15 -22.88
CA ARG A 166 58.91 34.16 -22.94
C ARG A 166 59.98 33.68 -23.87
#